data_3123af1fb45ba2fb25f1218bdc68f196
#
_entry.id   3123af1fb45ba2fb25f1218bdc68f196
#
_cell.length_a   1.000
_cell.length_b   1.000
_cell.length_c   1.000
_cell.angle_alpha   90.00
_cell.angle_beta   90.00
_cell.angle_gamma   90.00
#
_symmetry.space_group_name_H-M   'P 1'
#
loop_
_entity.id
_entity.type
_entity.pdbx_description
1 polymer ?
#
loop_
_entity_poly.entity_id
_entity_poly.type
_entity_poly.pdbx_seq_one_letter_code
_entity_poly.pdbx_strand_id
1 'polypeptide(L)'
;MSLAERIKSLAGEHEQHIIANRQHLHANPELSFEEYQTSAYVQEKLTEYGIPFKAGYSGTGIVAHIEGKNPQKKVVALRGDMDALPIHEKNDVPYKSKNEGVMHACGHDVHTASLLGAARILNELKDSFEGTIKLVFQPGEEKAPGGASYMIKEGALKNPDAGAILGQHVMPLIPVGKVGFRSGMYMASADEIYLTVKGKGGHGAMPELNIDPVLIASHIIVALQQIISRNGDPKIPSVLSFGRFIAEGATNVIPNEVKIEGTFRTMNEEWRASALKKIRKMAESMAEGMGGSCEVEIIHGYPYLENHPELSDLCREAAVEYLGEENVLDLDLWMASEDFSYYSHETDACFYRLGTRNEAKGATSMVHTPTFNIDEEALKIGAGLMAWLAVRTLEKDY
;
A
#
# COMPACT_ATOMS: atom_id res chain seq x y z
N MET A 1 -0.80 -8.69 -36.06
CA MET A 1 -1.26 -8.42 -34.69
C MET A 1 -0.05 -7.88 -33.92
N SER A 2 -0.14 -6.68 -33.37
CA SER A 2 0.90 -6.11 -32.52
C SER A 2 1.04 -6.92 -31.22
N LEU A 3 2.14 -6.73 -30.48
CA LEU A 3 2.34 -7.44 -29.22
C LEU A 3 1.28 -7.03 -28.18
N ALA A 4 0.89 -5.75 -28.15
CA ALA A 4 -0.22 -5.27 -27.31
C ALA A 4 -1.55 -5.98 -27.62
N GLU A 5 -1.89 -6.11 -28.92
CA GLU A 5 -3.11 -6.83 -29.33
C GLU A 5 -3.06 -8.31 -28.95
N ARG A 6 -1.88 -8.93 -29.02
CA ARG A 6 -1.70 -10.32 -28.63
C ARG A 6 -1.84 -10.52 -27.12
N ILE A 7 -1.30 -9.59 -26.32
CA ILE A 7 -1.50 -9.56 -24.85
C ILE A 7 -2.99 -9.41 -24.52
N LYS A 8 -3.71 -8.51 -25.20
CA LYS A 8 -5.16 -8.35 -25.02
C LYS A 8 -5.94 -9.63 -25.34
N SER A 9 -5.59 -10.30 -26.45
CA SER A 9 -6.21 -11.57 -26.83
C SER A 9 -6.02 -12.62 -25.73
N LEU A 10 -4.78 -12.82 -25.28
CA LEU A 10 -4.46 -13.78 -24.22
C LEU A 10 -5.14 -13.42 -22.88
N ALA A 11 -5.22 -12.13 -22.52
CA ALA A 11 -5.95 -11.70 -21.34
C ALA A 11 -7.44 -12.08 -21.40
N GLY A 12 -8.06 -11.96 -22.60
CA GLY A 12 -9.42 -12.45 -22.86
C GLY A 12 -9.54 -13.97 -22.82
N GLU A 13 -8.60 -14.68 -23.42
CA GLU A 13 -8.58 -16.16 -23.43
C GLU A 13 -8.42 -16.73 -22.01
N HIS A 14 -7.65 -16.05 -21.13
CA HIS A 14 -7.41 -16.46 -19.74
C HIS A 14 -8.36 -15.84 -18.72
N GLU A 15 -9.32 -15.00 -19.13
CA GLU A 15 -10.22 -14.27 -18.23
C GLU A 15 -10.84 -15.18 -17.17
N GLN A 16 -11.40 -16.32 -17.56
CA GLN A 16 -12.06 -17.26 -16.63
C GLN A 16 -11.07 -17.87 -15.61
N HIS A 17 -9.82 -18.09 -16.01
CA HIS A 17 -8.78 -18.57 -15.10
C HIS A 17 -8.37 -17.49 -14.09
N ILE A 18 -8.27 -16.22 -14.54
CA ILE A 18 -7.92 -15.10 -13.66
C ILE A 18 -9.05 -14.85 -12.66
N ILE A 19 -10.31 -14.92 -13.10
CA ILE A 19 -11.49 -14.84 -12.22
C ILE A 19 -11.48 -16.00 -11.20
N ALA A 20 -11.23 -17.23 -11.63
CA ALA A 20 -11.17 -18.37 -10.73
C ALA A 20 -10.05 -18.23 -9.68
N ASN A 21 -8.88 -17.74 -10.07
CA ASN A 21 -7.79 -17.45 -9.13
C ASN A 21 -8.24 -16.41 -8.08
N ARG A 22 -8.83 -15.29 -8.51
CA ARG A 22 -9.34 -14.25 -7.61
C ARG A 22 -10.40 -14.79 -6.65
N GLN A 23 -11.38 -15.55 -7.15
CA GLN A 23 -12.45 -16.12 -6.33
C GLN A 23 -11.91 -17.13 -5.32
N HIS A 24 -10.89 -17.92 -5.69
CA HIS A 24 -10.21 -18.83 -4.78
C HIS A 24 -9.52 -18.08 -3.65
N LEU A 25 -8.73 -17.04 -3.98
CA LEU A 25 -8.03 -16.19 -3.01
C LEU A 25 -9.03 -15.48 -2.10
N HIS A 26 -10.08 -14.88 -2.66
CA HIS A 26 -11.12 -14.21 -1.89
C HIS A 26 -11.84 -15.12 -0.91
N ALA A 27 -12.08 -16.36 -1.29
CA ALA A 27 -12.74 -17.35 -0.45
C ALA A 27 -11.85 -17.91 0.68
N ASN A 28 -10.53 -17.74 0.59
CA ASN A 28 -9.56 -18.30 1.52
C ASN A 28 -8.54 -17.22 1.99
N PRO A 29 -9.01 -16.05 2.51
CA PRO A 29 -8.14 -14.95 2.90
C PRO A 29 -7.34 -15.28 4.16
N GLU A 30 -6.09 -14.81 4.23
CA GLU A 30 -5.22 -14.97 5.38
C GLU A 30 -4.64 -13.62 5.81
N LEU A 31 -4.39 -13.45 7.12
CA LEU A 31 -3.88 -12.21 7.66
C LEU A 31 -2.39 -11.99 7.31
N SER A 32 -1.94 -10.76 7.46
CA SER A 32 -0.55 -10.34 7.22
C SER A 32 0.47 -11.23 7.91
N PHE A 33 1.43 -11.76 7.13
CA PHE A 33 2.48 -12.69 7.52
C PHE A 33 1.98 -14.12 7.90
N GLU A 34 0.73 -14.42 7.66
CA GLU A 34 0.12 -15.73 7.89
C GLU A 34 -0.44 -16.35 6.58
N GLU A 35 -0.05 -15.84 5.42
CA GLU A 35 -0.54 -16.19 4.08
C GLU A 35 0.00 -17.54 3.58
N TYR A 36 -0.01 -18.57 4.42
CA TYR A 36 0.61 -19.88 4.10
C TYR A 36 -0.09 -20.61 2.98
N GLN A 37 -1.43 -20.65 2.98
CA GLN A 37 -2.22 -21.32 1.95
C GLN A 37 -2.25 -20.50 0.66
N THR A 38 -2.32 -19.17 0.78
CA THR A 38 -2.21 -18.22 -0.33
C THR A 38 -0.87 -18.39 -1.05
N SER A 39 0.24 -18.46 -0.29
CA SER A 39 1.57 -18.73 -0.82
C SER A 39 1.64 -20.08 -1.50
N ALA A 40 1.10 -21.14 -0.89
CA ALA A 40 1.07 -22.48 -1.48
C ALA A 40 0.27 -22.50 -2.79
N TYR A 41 -0.86 -21.82 -2.85
CA TYR A 41 -1.67 -21.66 -4.06
C TYR A 41 -0.92 -20.95 -5.18
N VAL A 42 -0.25 -19.84 -4.88
CA VAL A 42 0.59 -19.12 -5.86
C VAL A 42 1.71 -20.03 -6.39
N GLN A 43 2.39 -20.79 -5.52
CA GLN A 43 3.43 -21.74 -5.91
C GLN A 43 2.87 -22.84 -6.83
N GLU A 44 1.67 -23.36 -6.53
CA GLU A 44 0.96 -24.33 -7.38
C GLU A 44 0.73 -23.74 -8.78
N LYS A 45 0.21 -22.52 -8.90
CA LYS A 45 -0.05 -21.87 -10.18
C LYS A 45 1.23 -21.57 -10.96
N LEU A 46 2.28 -21.10 -10.30
CA LEU A 46 3.58 -20.88 -10.96
C LEU A 46 4.16 -22.20 -11.48
N THR A 47 4.00 -23.30 -10.74
CA THR A 47 4.41 -24.64 -11.17
C THR A 47 3.59 -25.11 -12.37
N GLU A 48 2.26 -24.92 -12.34
CA GLU A 48 1.35 -25.23 -13.46
C GLU A 48 1.77 -24.47 -14.75
N TYR A 49 2.17 -23.21 -14.60
CA TYR A 49 2.62 -22.39 -15.72
C TYR A 49 4.08 -22.67 -16.15
N GLY A 50 4.81 -23.51 -15.42
CA GLY A 50 6.22 -23.81 -15.70
C GLY A 50 7.17 -22.63 -15.44
N ILE A 51 6.81 -21.74 -14.52
CA ILE A 51 7.60 -20.55 -14.16
C ILE A 51 8.46 -20.87 -12.92
N PRO A 52 9.81 -20.74 -13.00
CA PRO A 52 10.68 -20.97 -11.86
C PRO A 52 10.50 -19.87 -10.80
N PHE A 53 10.52 -20.28 -9.54
CA PHE A 53 10.36 -19.37 -8.41
C PHE A 53 11.20 -19.79 -7.20
N LYS A 54 11.38 -18.84 -6.28
CA LYS A 54 11.88 -19.07 -4.93
C LYS A 54 10.83 -18.54 -3.94
N ALA A 55 10.43 -19.38 -3.00
CA ALA A 55 9.51 -19.04 -1.92
C ALA A 55 10.26 -18.82 -0.60
N GLY A 56 9.54 -18.31 0.41
CA GLY A 56 10.02 -18.13 1.77
C GLY A 56 10.60 -16.74 2.07
N TYR A 57 10.47 -15.78 1.16
CA TYR A 57 10.77 -14.39 1.46
C TYR A 57 9.79 -13.86 2.51
N SER A 58 10.31 -13.28 3.58
CA SER A 58 9.46 -12.80 4.70
C SER A 58 8.47 -13.87 5.21
N GLY A 59 8.84 -15.15 5.11
CA GLY A 59 8.02 -16.30 5.50
C GLY A 59 7.15 -16.86 4.38
N THR A 60 6.26 -16.06 3.79
CA THR A 60 5.25 -16.50 2.81
C THR A 60 5.43 -15.91 1.41
N GLY A 61 6.29 -14.91 1.24
CA GLY A 61 6.54 -14.24 -0.03
C GLY A 61 7.24 -15.11 -1.07
N ILE A 62 7.01 -14.79 -2.34
CA ILE A 62 7.52 -15.54 -3.49
C ILE A 62 8.13 -14.57 -4.50
N VAL A 63 9.26 -14.94 -5.09
CA VAL A 63 9.86 -14.25 -6.23
C VAL A 63 10.02 -15.25 -7.35
N ALA A 64 9.43 -14.95 -8.53
CA ALA A 64 9.54 -15.75 -9.74
C ALA A 64 10.19 -14.95 -10.88
N HIS A 65 10.68 -15.64 -11.91
CA HIS A 65 11.35 -15.03 -13.04
C HIS A 65 10.82 -15.59 -14.35
N ILE A 66 10.60 -14.69 -15.33
CA ILE A 66 10.32 -15.03 -16.72
C ILE A 66 11.43 -14.41 -17.56
N GLU A 67 12.27 -15.26 -18.12
CA GLU A 67 13.37 -14.86 -18.99
C GLU A 67 12.90 -14.80 -20.45
N GLY A 68 12.95 -13.59 -21.02
CA GLY A 68 12.78 -13.38 -22.45
C GLY A 68 14.09 -13.62 -23.22
N LYS A 69 14.16 -13.14 -24.46
CA LYS A 69 15.41 -13.09 -25.21
C LYS A 69 16.39 -12.14 -24.52
N ASN A 70 17.69 -12.43 -24.59
CA ASN A 70 18.73 -11.58 -23.97
C ASN A 70 18.40 -11.21 -22.51
N PRO A 71 18.21 -12.19 -21.60
CA PRO A 71 17.63 -11.96 -20.27
C PRO A 71 18.41 -10.97 -19.41
N GLN A 72 19.71 -10.77 -19.69
CA GLN A 72 20.57 -9.82 -18.95
C GLN A 72 20.44 -8.37 -19.43
N LYS A 73 19.66 -8.09 -20.50
CA LYS A 73 19.57 -6.75 -21.08
C LYS A 73 18.94 -5.73 -20.11
N LYS A 74 17.82 -6.08 -19.52
CA LYS A 74 17.08 -5.25 -18.54
C LYS A 74 16.20 -6.15 -17.67
N VAL A 75 15.97 -5.74 -16.43
CA VAL A 75 15.12 -6.48 -15.50
C VAL A 75 14.06 -5.54 -14.94
N VAL A 76 12.79 -5.93 -15.06
CA VAL A 76 11.63 -5.21 -14.53
C VAL A 76 10.88 -6.12 -13.56
N ALA A 77 10.52 -5.60 -12.40
CA ALA A 77 9.73 -6.32 -11.41
C ALA A 77 8.24 -5.91 -11.50
N LEU A 78 7.35 -6.85 -11.27
CA LEU A 78 5.91 -6.66 -11.07
C LEU A 78 5.56 -7.11 -9.66
N ARG A 79 4.80 -6.31 -8.91
CA ARG A 79 4.39 -6.61 -7.52
C ARG A 79 2.89 -6.83 -7.40
N GLY A 80 2.52 -7.85 -6.63
CA GLY A 80 1.18 -8.03 -6.08
C GLY A 80 1.27 -8.49 -4.63
N ASP A 81 0.51 -7.85 -3.77
CA ASP A 81 0.37 -8.20 -2.35
C ASP A 81 -0.62 -9.34 -2.15
N MET A 82 -0.54 -10.04 -0.99
CA MET A 82 -1.27 -11.29 -0.77
C MET A 82 -2.15 -11.31 0.48
N ASP A 83 -1.94 -10.43 1.43
CA ASP A 83 -2.59 -10.47 2.73
C ASP A 83 -4.01 -9.90 2.73
N ALA A 84 -4.76 -10.21 3.78
CA ALA A 84 -6.14 -9.81 4.01
C ALA A 84 -6.29 -9.09 5.36
N LEU A 85 -7.47 -8.54 5.59
CA LEU A 85 -7.81 -7.72 6.75
C LEU A 85 -8.71 -8.46 7.75
N PRO A 86 -8.62 -8.14 9.06
CA PRO A 86 -9.50 -8.70 10.10
C PRO A 86 -10.90 -8.06 10.04
N ILE A 87 -11.62 -8.29 8.94
CA ILE A 87 -12.95 -7.74 8.66
C ILE A 87 -13.92 -8.89 8.41
N HIS A 88 -15.09 -8.86 9.08
CA HIS A 88 -16.16 -9.82 8.84
C HIS A 88 -16.93 -9.46 7.57
N GLU A 89 -16.80 -10.28 6.53
CA GLU A 89 -17.42 -10.05 5.23
C GLU A 89 -18.96 -10.14 5.28
N LYS A 90 -19.62 -9.15 4.67
CA LYS A 90 -21.09 -9.09 4.59
C LYS A 90 -21.63 -9.28 3.17
N ASN A 91 -20.77 -9.55 2.18
CA ASN A 91 -21.23 -9.85 0.83
C ASN A 91 -22.01 -11.16 0.78
N ASP A 92 -22.99 -11.25 -0.13
CA ASP A 92 -23.71 -12.47 -0.48
C ASP A 92 -23.27 -12.91 -1.88
N VAL A 93 -22.11 -13.56 -1.94
CA VAL A 93 -21.49 -14.03 -3.18
C VAL A 93 -21.02 -15.48 -3.02
N PRO A 94 -20.98 -16.29 -4.11
CA PRO A 94 -20.60 -17.71 -4.04
C PRO A 94 -19.17 -17.94 -3.52
N TYR A 95 -18.29 -16.96 -3.69
CA TYR A 95 -16.88 -16.98 -3.28
C TYR A 95 -16.61 -16.19 -2.01
N LYS A 96 -17.64 -15.92 -1.20
CA LYS A 96 -17.50 -15.30 0.12
C LYS A 96 -16.41 -15.96 0.95
N SER A 97 -15.71 -15.18 1.75
CA SER A 97 -14.70 -15.67 2.70
C SER A 97 -15.23 -16.85 3.54
N LYS A 98 -14.45 -17.93 3.60
CA LYS A 98 -14.66 -19.10 4.46
C LYS A 98 -13.98 -18.95 5.81
N ASN A 99 -13.11 -17.95 5.98
CA ASN A 99 -12.39 -17.65 7.20
C ASN A 99 -13.15 -16.54 7.94
N GLU A 100 -13.93 -16.92 8.95
CA GLU A 100 -14.76 -15.97 9.71
C GLU A 100 -13.91 -14.84 10.29
N GLY A 101 -14.34 -13.59 10.08
CA GLY A 101 -13.64 -12.41 10.57
C GLY A 101 -12.44 -11.98 9.74
N VAL A 102 -12.15 -12.65 8.61
CA VAL A 102 -11.07 -12.26 7.69
C VAL A 102 -11.62 -12.07 6.27
N MET A 103 -11.20 -11.02 5.58
CA MET A 103 -11.69 -10.69 4.25
C MET A 103 -10.61 -9.95 3.43
N HIS A 104 -10.52 -10.25 2.14
CA HIS A 104 -9.81 -9.40 1.19
C HIS A 104 -10.57 -8.08 0.93
N ALA A 105 -10.57 -7.20 1.91
CA ALA A 105 -11.27 -5.92 1.84
C ALA A 105 -10.42 -4.77 1.25
N CYS A 106 -9.14 -5.03 0.90
CA CYS A 106 -8.27 -4.08 0.20
C CYS A 106 -8.02 -4.47 -1.27
N GLY A 107 -8.47 -5.66 -1.71
CA GLY A 107 -8.35 -6.10 -3.10
C GLY A 107 -7.03 -6.79 -3.44
N HIS A 108 -6.29 -7.27 -2.44
CA HIS A 108 -5.03 -8.00 -2.67
C HIS A 108 -5.26 -9.35 -3.40
N ASP A 109 -6.45 -9.94 -3.28
CA ASP A 109 -6.91 -11.04 -4.13
C ASP A 109 -6.93 -10.68 -5.62
N VAL A 110 -7.31 -9.44 -5.96
CA VAL A 110 -7.29 -8.90 -7.33
C VAL A 110 -5.85 -8.66 -7.80
N HIS A 111 -5.01 -8.11 -6.93
CA HIS A 111 -3.61 -7.83 -7.27
C HIS A 111 -2.83 -9.13 -7.52
N THR A 112 -2.95 -10.10 -6.63
CA THR A 112 -2.34 -11.44 -6.78
C THR A 112 -2.88 -12.18 -8.01
N ALA A 113 -4.20 -12.16 -8.24
CA ALA A 113 -4.80 -12.81 -9.40
C ALA A 113 -4.39 -12.14 -10.73
N SER A 114 -4.30 -10.80 -10.75
CA SER A 114 -3.80 -10.04 -11.91
C SER A 114 -2.34 -10.36 -12.19
N LEU A 115 -1.50 -10.46 -11.16
CA LEU A 115 -0.08 -10.81 -11.32
C LEU A 115 0.09 -12.26 -11.81
N LEU A 116 -0.72 -13.22 -11.34
CA LEU A 116 -0.76 -14.59 -11.87
C LEU A 116 -1.21 -14.63 -13.33
N GLY A 117 -2.21 -13.81 -13.69
CA GLY A 117 -2.67 -13.65 -15.06
C GLY A 117 -1.59 -13.07 -15.97
N ALA A 118 -0.93 -12.00 -15.54
CA ALA A 118 0.21 -11.40 -16.24
C ALA A 118 1.37 -12.39 -16.38
N ALA A 119 1.67 -13.16 -15.35
CA ALA A 119 2.70 -14.20 -15.35
C ALA A 119 2.44 -15.24 -16.45
N ARG A 120 1.22 -15.74 -16.57
CA ARG A 120 0.84 -16.70 -17.61
C ARG A 120 0.98 -16.11 -19.00
N ILE A 121 0.43 -14.91 -19.24
CA ILE A 121 0.51 -14.19 -20.53
C ILE A 121 1.97 -13.97 -20.93
N LEU A 122 2.79 -13.48 -20.01
CA LEU A 122 4.19 -13.18 -20.28
C LEU A 122 5.02 -14.45 -20.55
N ASN A 123 4.75 -15.54 -19.83
CA ASN A 123 5.44 -16.79 -20.05
C ASN A 123 5.11 -17.39 -21.44
N GLU A 124 3.87 -17.28 -21.91
CA GLU A 124 3.48 -17.68 -23.27
C GLU A 124 4.13 -16.79 -24.35
N LEU A 125 4.50 -15.56 -24.01
CA LEU A 125 5.10 -14.58 -24.90
C LEU A 125 6.60 -14.36 -24.68
N LYS A 126 7.28 -15.16 -23.88
CA LYS A 126 8.69 -14.96 -23.51
C LYS A 126 9.64 -14.83 -24.70
N ASP A 127 9.32 -15.49 -25.81
CA ASP A 127 10.10 -15.37 -27.05
C ASP A 127 9.77 -14.09 -27.87
N SER A 128 8.93 -13.21 -27.34
CA SER A 128 8.48 -11.99 -28.03
C SER A 128 9.04 -10.69 -27.43
N PHE A 129 9.76 -10.76 -26.32
CA PHE A 129 10.42 -9.61 -25.69
C PHE A 129 11.86 -9.94 -25.27
N GLU A 130 12.65 -8.92 -24.93
CA GLU A 130 14.02 -9.05 -24.42
C GLU A 130 14.08 -8.61 -22.95
N GLY A 131 14.96 -9.24 -22.17
CA GLY A 131 15.14 -8.95 -20.74
C GLY A 131 14.46 -9.98 -19.85
N THR A 132 14.38 -9.68 -18.56
CA THR A 132 13.77 -10.54 -17.54
C THR A 132 12.65 -9.80 -16.82
N ILE A 133 11.52 -10.48 -16.61
CA ILE A 133 10.43 -10.00 -15.79
C ILE A 133 10.44 -10.77 -14.47
N LYS A 134 10.58 -10.05 -13.38
CA LYS A 134 10.55 -10.57 -12.02
C LYS A 134 9.14 -10.40 -11.46
N LEU A 135 8.58 -11.43 -10.85
CA LEU A 135 7.25 -11.42 -10.23
C LEU A 135 7.43 -11.48 -8.73
N VAL A 136 6.93 -10.48 -8.02
CA VAL A 136 7.05 -10.34 -6.56
C VAL A 136 5.67 -10.47 -5.94
N PHE A 137 5.40 -11.64 -5.36
CA PHE A 137 4.20 -11.89 -4.56
C PHE A 137 4.55 -11.59 -3.11
N GLN A 138 4.02 -10.49 -2.61
CA GLN A 138 4.44 -9.88 -1.36
C GLN A 138 3.45 -10.17 -0.23
N PRO A 139 3.91 -10.64 0.95
CA PRO A 139 3.07 -10.75 2.15
C PRO A 139 2.99 -9.43 2.91
N GLY A 140 2.02 -9.32 3.83
CA GLY A 140 2.03 -8.41 4.95
C GLY A 140 2.07 -6.91 4.62
N GLU A 141 1.30 -6.44 3.64
CA GLU A 141 1.19 -5.02 3.33
C GLU A 141 0.47 -4.25 4.44
N GLU A 142 -0.59 -4.82 5.02
CA GLU A 142 -1.50 -4.17 5.97
C GLU A 142 -0.95 -4.07 7.41
N LYS A 143 0.26 -4.60 7.65
CA LYS A 143 0.86 -4.64 8.99
C LYS A 143 2.30 -4.13 9.00
N ALA A 144 2.52 -2.97 9.66
CA ALA A 144 3.86 -2.41 9.83
C ALA A 144 4.85 -3.43 10.42
N PRO A 145 6.12 -3.41 9.97
CA PRO A 145 6.76 -2.46 9.07
C PRO A 145 6.57 -2.76 7.57
N GLY A 146 5.66 -3.67 7.19
CA GLY A 146 5.37 -4.06 5.81
C GLY A 146 6.30 -5.14 5.26
N GLY A 147 5.70 -6.07 4.49
CA GLY A 147 6.42 -7.17 3.86
C GLY A 147 7.43 -6.70 2.83
N ALA A 148 7.19 -5.56 2.15
CA ALA A 148 8.14 -4.97 1.21
C ALA A 148 9.51 -4.74 1.84
N SER A 149 9.56 -4.16 3.04
CA SER A 149 10.81 -3.88 3.74
C SER A 149 11.63 -5.13 4.05
N TYR A 150 10.97 -6.23 4.40
CA TYR A 150 11.62 -7.52 4.65
C TYR A 150 12.07 -8.19 3.35
N MET A 151 11.20 -8.24 2.33
CA MET A 151 11.55 -8.83 1.04
C MET A 151 12.74 -8.13 0.38
N ILE A 152 12.84 -6.80 0.49
CA ILE A 152 14.00 -6.03 0.01
C ILE A 152 15.27 -6.46 0.75
N LYS A 153 15.25 -6.52 2.08
CA LYS A 153 16.39 -6.96 2.91
C LYS A 153 16.83 -8.38 2.57
N GLU A 154 15.92 -9.25 2.21
CA GLU A 154 16.18 -10.64 1.79
C GLU A 154 16.58 -10.75 0.31
N GLY A 155 16.66 -9.63 -0.41
CA GLY A 155 17.16 -9.56 -1.77
C GLY A 155 16.13 -9.87 -2.85
N ALA A 156 14.85 -9.62 -2.62
CA ALA A 156 13.79 -9.84 -3.62
C ALA A 156 14.02 -9.08 -4.94
N LEU A 157 14.66 -7.91 -4.89
CA LEU A 157 15.03 -7.13 -6.08
C LEU A 157 16.39 -7.49 -6.66
N LYS A 158 17.13 -8.43 -6.05
CA LYS A 158 18.49 -8.84 -6.46
C LYS A 158 18.47 -10.18 -7.20
N ASN A 159 19.54 -10.46 -7.93
CA ASN A 159 19.82 -11.74 -8.60
C ASN A 159 18.70 -12.24 -9.56
N PRO A 160 18.45 -11.52 -10.69
CA PRO A 160 19.12 -10.33 -11.20
C PRO A 160 18.59 -9.04 -10.56
N ASP A 161 19.36 -7.96 -10.62
CA ASP A 161 18.96 -6.67 -10.06
C ASP A 161 17.83 -6.05 -10.91
N ALA A 162 16.71 -5.74 -10.27
CA ALA A 162 15.59 -5.06 -10.94
C ALA A 162 15.91 -3.57 -11.07
N GLY A 163 15.91 -3.06 -12.32
CA GLY A 163 16.09 -1.64 -12.61
C GLY A 163 14.80 -0.83 -12.45
N ALA A 164 13.66 -1.50 -12.47
CA ALA A 164 12.36 -0.88 -12.23
C ALA A 164 11.38 -1.86 -11.56
N ILE A 165 10.38 -1.31 -10.86
CA ILE A 165 9.27 -2.08 -10.29
C ILE A 165 7.93 -1.39 -10.56
N LEU A 166 6.93 -2.20 -10.98
CA LEU A 166 5.57 -1.73 -11.22
C LEU A 166 4.62 -2.40 -10.22
N GLY A 167 3.72 -1.61 -9.63
CA GLY A 167 2.67 -2.08 -8.74
C GLY A 167 1.30 -1.56 -9.16
N GLN A 168 0.27 -2.38 -8.97
CA GLN A 168 -1.12 -2.05 -9.23
C GLN A 168 -1.92 -2.09 -7.93
N HIS A 169 -2.84 -1.16 -7.76
CA HIS A 169 -3.82 -1.23 -6.67
C HIS A 169 -5.23 -0.91 -7.18
N VAL A 170 -6.21 -1.63 -6.72
CA VAL A 170 -7.62 -1.36 -7.01
C VAL A 170 -8.06 0.04 -6.51
N MET A 171 -8.97 0.67 -7.25
CA MET A 171 -9.53 1.97 -6.86
C MET A 171 -11.04 1.99 -7.13
N PRO A 172 -11.87 1.77 -6.11
CA PRO A 172 -13.33 1.76 -6.24
C PRO A 172 -13.97 3.11 -6.60
N LEU A 173 -13.19 4.18 -6.63
CA LEU A 173 -13.64 5.49 -7.11
C LEU A 173 -13.54 5.63 -8.64
N ILE A 174 -12.75 4.77 -9.28
CA ILE A 174 -12.53 4.76 -10.74
C ILE A 174 -13.42 3.68 -11.35
N PRO A 175 -14.18 4.00 -12.41
CA PRO A 175 -14.95 2.98 -13.14
C PRO A 175 -14.08 1.87 -13.70
N VAL A 176 -14.60 0.64 -13.73
CA VAL A 176 -14.00 -0.47 -14.46
C VAL A 176 -13.74 -0.08 -15.91
N GLY A 177 -12.64 -0.57 -16.50
CA GLY A 177 -12.21 -0.15 -17.83
C GLY A 177 -11.20 1.00 -17.82
N LYS A 178 -11.04 1.70 -16.70
CA LYS A 178 -10.15 2.85 -16.56
C LYS A 178 -9.02 2.57 -15.58
N VAL A 179 -7.92 3.30 -15.77
CA VAL A 179 -6.75 3.29 -14.88
C VAL A 179 -6.29 4.69 -14.58
N GLY A 180 -5.55 4.86 -13.50
CA GLY A 180 -5.05 6.18 -13.11
C GLY A 180 -3.56 6.15 -12.79
N PHE A 181 -2.86 7.22 -13.19
CA PHE A 181 -1.43 7.41 -12.95
C PHE A 181 -1.17 8.75 -12.28
N ARG A 182 -0.07 8.82 -11.55
CA ARG A 182 0.50 10.07 -11.04
C ARG A 182 2.00 9.98 -11.04
N SER A 183 2.64 10.98 -11.62
CA SER A 183 4.09 11.16 -11.64
C SER A 183 4.57 11.90 -10.39
N GLY A 184 5.75 11.58 -9.87
CA GLY A 184 6.34 12.20 -8.68
C GLY A 184 5.67 11.79 -7.37
N MET A 185 5.57 12.71 -6.40
CA MET A 185 4.93 12.46 -5.10
C MET A 185 3.51 11.94 -5.27
N TYR A 186 3.19 10.82 -4.62
CA TYR A 186 1.89 10.19 -4.79
C TYR A 186 1.17 9.85 -3.49
N MET A 187 1.77 9.06 -2.59
CA MET A 187 1.15 8.68 -1.32
C MET A 187 2.03 9.09 -0.13
N ALA A 188 1.40 9.41 1.01
CA ALA A 188 2.09 9.92 2.16
C ALA A 188 2.81 8.84 2.98
N SER A 189 3.85 9.24 3.70
CA SER A 189 4.39 8.47 4.83
C SER A 189 3.36 8.33 5.95
N ALA A 190 3.55 7.36 6.84
CA ALA A 190 2.71 7.20 8.01
C ALA A 190 3.57 6.99 9.26
N ASP A 191 3.26 7.75 10.31
CA ASP A 191 3.80 7.53 11.64
C ASP A 191 2.67 7.57 12.67
N GLU A 192 2.78 6.74 13.70
CA GLU A 192 1.88 6.78 14.84
C GLU A 192 2.58 7.48 16.01
N ILE A 193 1.84 8.35 16.71
CA ILE A 193 2.37 9.16 17.81
C ILE A 193 1.54 8.87 19.04
N TYR A 194 2.22 8.42 20.09
CA TYR A 194 1.65 8.16 21.39
C TYR A 194 2.29 9.08 22.41
N LEU A 195 1.46 9.86 23.11
CA LEU A 195 1.90 10.77 24.18
C LEU A 195 1.25 10.33 25.48
N THR A 196 2.06 10.15 26.53
CA THR A 196 1.58 9.95 27.89
C THR A 196 2.00 11.15 28.74
N VAL A 197 1.05 12.05 28.99
CA VAL A 197 1.27 13.26 29.82
C VAL A 197 0.99 12.92 31.23
N LYS A 198 1.98 13.10 32.11
CA LYS A 198 1.91 12.80 33.55
C LYS A 198 1.93 14.08 34.38
N GLY A 199 1.08 14.11 35.39
CA GLY A 199 1.00 15.18 36.35
C GLY A 199 0.81 14.66 37.77
N LYS A 200 0.10 15.41 38.57
CA LYS A 200 -0.32 15.03 39.93
C LYS A 200 -1.81 15.31 40.03
N GLY A 201 -2.61 14.26 40.02
CA GLY A 201 -4.05 14.34 40.16
C GLY A 201 -4.48 14.73 41.59
N GLY A 202 -5.76 15.02 41.74
CA GLY A 202 -6.34 15.37 43.02
C GLY A 202 -7.70 16.03 42.93
N HIS A 203 -8.09 16.72 44.00
CA HIS A 203 -9.38 17.38 44.05
C HIS A 203 -9.41 18.60 43.11
N GLY A 204 -10.38 18.68 42.19
CA GLY A 204 -10.47 19.75 41.21
C GLY A 204 -10.67 21.15 41.75
N ALA A 205 -11.16 21.29 43.04
CA ALA A 205 -11.30 22.57 43.72
C ALA A 205 -10.05 22.97 44.54
N MET A 206 -8.96 22.19 44.48
CA MET A 206 -7.68 22.44 45.15
C MET A 206 -6.53 22.46 44.17
N PRO A 207 -6.53 23.38 43.14
CA PRO A 207 -5.57 23.38 42.06
C PRO A 207 -4.12 23.57 42.52
N GLU A 208 -3.89 24.23 43.63
CA GLU A 208 -2.57 24.46 44.24
C GLU A 208 -1.87 23.17 44.70
N LEU A 209 -2.61 22.07 44.83
CA LEU A 209 -2.08 20.76 45.26
C LEU A 209 -1.84 19.81 44.07
N ASN A 210 -2.29 20.21 42.89
CA ASN A 210 -2.29 19.40 41.69
C ASN A 210 -1.24 19.88 40.69
N ILE A 211 -0.88 18.98 39.74
CA ILE A 211 -0.27 19.30 38.44
C ILE A 211 -1.22 18.70 37.42
N ASP A 212 -2.01 19.53 36.77
CA ASP A 212 -3.13 19.08 35.95
C ASP A 212 -2.68 18.56 34.56
N PRO A 213 -2.63 17.23 34.34
CA PRO A 213 -2.20 16.67 33.07
C PRO A 213 -3.22 16.90 31.96
N VAL A 214 -4.51 17.16 32.28
CA VAL A 214 -5.54 17.43 31.25
C VAL A 214 -5.29 18.79 30.61
N LEU A 215 -4.96 19.80 31.47
CA LEU A 215 -4.59 21.12 30.95
C LEU A 215 -3.29 21.09 30.17
N ILE A 216 -2.25 20.40 30.66
CA ILE A 216 -0.98 20.23 29.99
C ILE A 216 -1.18 19.57 28.62
N ALA A 217 -1.88 18.45 28.57
CA ALA A 217 -2.17 17.70 27.32
C ALA A 217 -2.93 18.55 26.28
N SER A 218 -3.88 19.33 26.73
CA SER A 218 -4.65 20.25 25.86
C SER A 218 -3.75 21.32 25.22
N HIS A 219 -2.85 21.93 26.01
CA HIS A 219 -1.87 22.88 25.48
C HIS A 219 -0.88 22.23 24.50
N ILE A 220 -0.42 21.01 24.77
CA ILE A 220 0.47 20.26 23.90
C ILE A 220 -0.19 20.05 22.52
N ILE A 221 -1.43 19.57 22.46
CA ILE A 221 -2.14 19.35 21.19
C ILE A 221 -2.22 20.63 20.35
N VAL A 222 -2.63 21.73 20.99
CA VAL A 222 -2.75 23.03 20.30
C VAL A 222 -1.39 23.53 19.80
N ALA A 223 -0.36 23.45 20.64
CA ALA A 223 0.98 23.91 20.28
C ALA A 223 1.61 23.07 19.18
N LEU A 224 1.41 21.76 19.17
CA LEU A 224 1.96 20.86 18.14
C LEU A 224 1.45 21.21 16.73
N GLN A 225 0.27 21.83 16.58
CA GLN A 225 -0.25 22.26 15.29
C GLN A 225 0.66 23.29 14.58
N GLN A 226 1.44 24.06 15.36
CA GLN A 226 2.39 25.03 14.78
C GLN A 226 3.53 24.35 14.00
N ILE A 227 3.83 23.07 14.27
CA ILE A 227 4.88 22.34 13.56
C ILE A 227 4.51 22.29 12.07
N ILE A 228 3.26 21.99 11.76
CA ILE A 228 2.77 22.03 10.37
C ILE A 228 2.67 23.46 9.85
N SER A 229 1.99 24.31 10.61
CA SER A 229 1.61 25.65 10.11
C SER A 229 2.74 26.69 10.11
N ARG A 230 3.85 26.46 10.85
CA ARG A 230 4.94 27.44 11.03
C ARG A 230 6.34 26.89 10.82
N ASN A 231 6.53 25.56 10.72
CA ASN A 231 7.84 24.95 10.49
C ASN A 231 7.90 24.13 9.20
N GLY A 232 6.77 23.64 8.69
CA GLY A 232 6.69 22.92 7.42
C GLY A 232 6.77 23.86 6.22
N ASP A 233 7.36 23.40 5.12
CA ASP A 233 7.22 24.06 3.81
C ASP A 233 5.75 23.88 3.35
N PRO A 234 5.01 24.96 3.05
CA PRO A 234 3.61 24.88 2.61
C PRO A 234 3.41 24.13 1.29
N LYS A 235 4.47 23.85 0.53
CA LYS A 235 4.43 23.04 -0.69
C LYS A 235 4.50 21.54 -0.43
N ILE A 236 4.88 21.14 0.80
CA ILE A 236 4.96 19.72 1.18
C ILE A 236 3.69 19.35 1.97
N PRO A 237 2.78 18.56 1.39
CA PRO A 237 1.60 18.11 2.09
C PRO A 237 1.96 17.41 3.40
N SER A 238 1.34 17.84 4.50
CA SER A 238 1.60 17.27 5.82
C SER A 238 0.34 17.34 6.69
N VAL A 239 0.12 16.29 7.49
CA VAL A 239 -1.00 16.17 8.42
C VAL A 239 -0.49 15.72 9.77
N LEU A 240 -0.87 16.41 10.84
CA LEU A 240 -0.70 15.99 12.23
C LEU A 240 -2.08 16.00 12.89
N SER A 241 -2.59 14.81 13.20
CA SER A 241 -3.92 14.64 13.78
C SER A 241 -3.87 13.76 15.02
N PHE A 242 -4.65 14.10 16.03
CA PHE A 242 -4.82 13.31 17.24
C PHE A 242 -6.27 12.83 17.30
N GLY A 243 -6.47 11.52 17.14
CA GLY A 243 -7.81 10.90 17.08
C GLY A 243 -8.29 10.40 18.43
N ARG A 244 -7.42 10.29 19.44
CA ARG A 244 -7.76 9.75 20.74
C ARG A 244 -7.13 10.58 21.86
N PHE A 245 -7.94 10.90 22.87
CA PHE A 245 -7.55 11.64 24.06
C PHE A 245 -8.26 11.00 25.26
N ILE A 246 -7.50 10.38 26.18
CA ILE A 246 -8.02 9.64 27.31
C ILE A 246 -7.56 10.31 28.59
N ALA A 247 -8.52 10.84 29.36
CA ALA A 247 -8.35 11.42 30.66
C ALA A 247 -9.37 10.80 31.61
N GLU A 248 -8.96 9.81 32.39
CA GLU A 248 -9.85 9.05 33.29
C GLU A 248 -10.00 9.74 34.64
N GLY A 249 -10.61 10.93 34.61
CA GLY A 249 -10.99 11.70 35.79
C GLY A 249 -12.49 11.70 36.06
N ALA A 250 -12.94 12.65 36.90
CA ALA A 250 -14.34 12.94 37.10
C ALA A 250 -14.54 14.48 37.18
N THR A 251 -15.78 14.94 37.30
CA THR A 251 -16.09 16.38 37.30
C THR A 251 -15.30 17.19 38.35
N ASN A 252 -14.88 16.54 39.41
CA ASN A 252 -14.13 17.14 40.53
C ASN A 252 -12.85 16.35 40.89
N VAL A 253 -12.41 15.43 40.02
CA VAL A 253 -11.20 14.62 40.22
C VAL A 253 -10.30 14.77 38.98
N ILE A 254 -9.12 15.37 39.16
CA ILE A 254 -8.07 15.47 38.19
C ILE A 254 -7.32 14.14 38.14
N PRO A 255 -7.13 13.50 36.97
CA PRO A 255 -6.38 12.25 36.86
C PRO A 255 -4.87 12.47 37.03
N ASN A 256 -4.10 11.37 37.19
CA ASN A 256 -2.65 11.45 37.26
C ASN A 256 -1.97 11.50 35.89
N GLU A 257 -2.65 11.01 34.83
CA GLU A 257 -2.12 10.98 33.49
C GLU A 257 -3.21 11.20 32.45
N VAL A 258 -2.77 11.58 31.21
CA VAL A 258 -3.57 11.65 30.00
C VAL A 258 -2.80 10.95 28.89
N LYS A 259 -3.50 10.08 28.13
CA LYS A 259 -2.96 9.39 26.95
C LYS A 259 -3.56 10.00 25.69
N ILE A 260 -2.69 10.27 24.72
CA ILE A 260 -3.05 10.86 23.43
C ILE A 260 -2.46 9.99 22.33
N GLU A 261 -3.28 9.66 21.32
CA GLU A 261 -2.85 8.89 20.17
C GLU A 261 -3.15 9.67 18.87
N GLY A 262 -2.18 9.70 17.99
CA GLY A 262 -2.27 10.47 16.76
C GLY A 262 -1.46 9.90 15.61
N THR A 263 -1.54 10.56 14.46
CA THR A 263 -0.77 10.21 13.26
C THR A 263 -0.09 11.44 12.68
N PHE A 264 1.12 11.24 12.17
CA PHE A 264 1.81 12.19 11.33
C PHE A 264 2.01 11.62 9.94
N ARG A 265 1.65 12.41 8.91
CA ARG A 265 1.76 12.02 7.50
C ARG A 265 2.40 13.15 6.71
N THR A 266 3.30 12.81 5.79
CA THR A 266 3.95 13.81 4.92
C THR A 266 4.49 13.13 3.66
N MET A 267 4.95 13.95 2.70
CA MET A 267 5.51 13.49 1.42
C MET A 267 6.98 13.91 1.25
N ASN A 268 7.74 13.94 2.36
CA ASN A 268 9.19 14.23 2.33
C ASN A 268 9.86 13.65 3.57
N GLU A 269 10.87 12.78 3.38
CA GLU A 269 11.52 12.07 4.50
C GLU A 269 12.42 12.99 5.36
N GLU A 270 13.08 14.00 4.79
CA GLU A 270 13.89 14.93 5.58
C GLU A 270 13.00 15.76 6.51
N TRP A 271 11.89 16.27 5.97
CA TRP A 271 10.88 16.96 6.75
C TRP A 271 10.25 16.04 7.79
N ARG A 272 9.90 14.80 7.42
CA ARG A 272 9.39 13.78 8.34
C ARG A 272 10.28 13.63 9.56
N ALA A 273 11.58 13.37 9.33
CA ALA A 273 12.56 13.21 10.41
C ALA A 273 12.70 14.46 11.29
N SER A 274 12.69 15.64 10.66
CA SER A 274 12.74 16.93 11.37
C SER A 274 11.49 17.19 12.20
N ALA A 275 10.30 16.96 11.62
CA ALA A 275 9.01 17.18 12.28
C ALA A 275 8.84 16.27 13.51
N LEU A 276 9.15 14.98 13.39
CA LEU A 276 9.03 14.03 14.50
C LEU A 276 9.94 14.39 15.67
N LYS A 277 11.17 14.86 15.40
CA LYS A 277 12.06 15.41 16.45
C LYS A 277 11.47 16.64 17.13
N LYS A 278 10.83 17.54 16.36
CA LYS A 278 10.18 18.75 16.90
C LYS A 278 8.95 18.39 17.73
N ILE A 279 8.13 17.43 17.28
CA ILE A 279 6.96 16.93 18.02
C ILE A 279 7.40 16.44 19.39
N ARG A 280 8.38 15.55 19.47
CA ARG A 280 8.92 15.03 20.72
C ARG A 280 9.40 16.15 21.64
N LYS A 281 10.33 16.98 21.13
CA LYS A 281 10.94 18.04 21.92
C LYS A 281 9.91 19.03 22.47
N MET A 282 8.92 19.40 21.66
CA MET A 282 7.88 20.36 22.06
C MET A 282 6.97 19.77 23.15
N ALA A 283 6.51 18.53 22.97
CA ALA A 283 5.64 17.86 23.94
C ALA A 283 6.34 17.72 25.30
N GLU A 284 7.58 17.23 25.30
CA GLU A 284 8.40 17.08 26.53
C GLU A 284 8.66 18.42 27.23
N SER A 285 9.14 19.44 26.48
CA SER A 285 9.48 20.75 27.05
C SER A 285 8.26 21.51 27.59
N MET A 286 7.10 21.39 26.96
CA MET A 286 5.87 22.02 27.42
C MET A 286 5.36 21.38 28.70
N ALA A 287 5.37 20.05 28.79
CA ALA A 287 4.97 19.33 29.99
C ALA A 287 5.86 19.69 31.16
N GLU A 288 7.19 19.73 30.95
CA GLU A 288 8.16 20.12 31.95
C GLU A 288 7.93 21.59 32.44
N GLY A 289 7.77 22.52 31.49
CA GLY A 289 7.51 23.93 31.77
C GLY A 289 6.22 24.20 32.58
N MET A 290 5.26 23.26 32.52
CA MET A 290 4.01 23.30 33.31
C MET A 290 4.07 22.42 34.57
N GLY A 291 5.23 21.88 34.92
CA GLY A 291 5.48 21.11 36.15
C GLY A 291 5.16 19.61 36.04
N GLY A 292 4.76 19.13 34.90
CA GLY A 292 4.52 17.71 34.61
C GLY A 292 5.63 17.06 33.78
N SER A 293 5.33 15.94 33.12
CA SER A 293 6.20 15.28 32.16
C SER A 293 5.40 14.70 31.00
N CYS A 294 6.05 14.44 29.89
CA CYS A 294 5.45 13.76 28.74
C CYS A 294 6.40 12.68 28.22
N GLU A 295 5.91 11.45 28.17
CA GLU A 295 6.57 10.36 27.45
C GLU A 295 6.06 10.36 26.02
N VAL A 296 6.97 10.29 25.03
CA VAL A 296 6.64 10.30 23.61
C VAL A 296 7.16 9.02 22.97
N GLU A 297 6.25 8.19 22.48
CA GLU A 297 6.56 7.04 21.65
C GLU A 297 6.13 7.34 20.21
N ILE A 298 7.00 7.04 19.25
CA ILE A 298 6.73 7.21 17.83
C ILE A 298 7.01 5.87 17.15
N ILE A 299 5.98 5.30 16.55
CA ILE A 299 6.09 4.11 15.72
C ILE A 299 6.22 4.57 14.27
N HIS A 300 7.39 4.30 13.68
CA HIS A 300 7.63 4.62 12.29
C HIS A 300 6.93 3.59 11.39
N GLY A 301 6.02 4.08 10.56
CA GLY A 301 5.39 3.31 9.49
C GLY A 301 6.10 3.51 8.15
N TYR A 302 5.35 3.41 7.06
CA TYR A 302 5.88 3.43 5.70
C TYR A 302 6.45 4.81 5.32
N PRO A 303 7.51 4.87 4.48
CA PRO A 303 7.95 6.12 3.87
C PRO A 303 6.91 6.66 2.88
N TYR A 304 7.08 7.88 2.40
CA TYR A 304 6.22 8.38 1.32
C TYR A 304 6.52 7.62 0.01
N LEU A 305 5.49 7.44 -0.82
CA LEU A 305 5.63 6.84 -2.13
C LEU A 305 5.84 7.93 -3.18
N GLU A 306 6.92 7.78 -3.93
CA GLU A 306 7.22 8.59 -5.10
C GLU A 306 7.28 7.71 -6.33
N ASN A 307 6.47 8.03 -7.33
CA ASN A 307 6.57 7.40 -8.64
C ASN A 307 7.67 8.09 -9.44
N HIS A 308 8.60 7.31 -10.01
CA HIS A 308 9.67 7.85 -10.85
C HIS A 308 9.05 8.55 -12.07
N PRO A 309 9.37 9.85 -12.33
CA PRO A 309 8.64 10.64 -13.32
C PRO A 309 8.65 10.04 -14.72
N GLU A 310 9.83 9.76 -15.27
CA GLU A 310 9.95 9.27 -16.65
C GLU A 310 9.35 7.86 -16.81
N LEU A 311 9.50 6.99 -15.81
CA LEU A 311 8.86 5.67 -15.81
C LEU A 311 7.34 5.77 -15.74
N SER A 312 6.81 6.70 -14.95
CA SER A 312 5.37 6.92 -14.84
C SER A 312 4.77 7.45 -16.14
N ASP A 313 5.47 8.37 -16.79
CA ASP A 313 5.06 8.91 -18.09
C ASP A 313 5.08 7.80 -19.16
N LEU A 314 6.12 6.97 -19.20
CA LEU A 314 6.20 5.80 -20.07
C LEU A 314 5.04 4.81 -19.81
N CYS A 315 4.75 4.51 -18.54
CA CYS A 315 3.65 3.62 -18.16
C CYS A 315 2.29 4.22 -18.55
N ARG A 316 2.11 5.52 -18.37
CA ARG A 316 0.88 6.23 -18.81
C ARG A 316 0.70 6.17 -20.32
N GLU A 317 1.75 6.43 -21.10
CA GLU A 317 1.72 6.30 -22.56
C GLU A 317 1.38 4.86 -22.99
N ALA A 318 2.02 3.88 -22.38
CA ALA A 318 1.73 2.47 -22.68
C ALA A 318 0.29 2.07 -22.29
N ALA A 319 -0.26 2.65 -21.22
CA ALA A 319 -1.66 2.45 -20.86
C ALA A 319 -2.61 3.08 -21.88
N VAL A 320 -2.27 4.25 -22.43
CA VAL A 320 -3.02 4.87 -23.55
C VAL A 320 -2.98 3.99 -24.80
N GLU A 321 -1.82 3.44 -25.16
CA GLU A 321 -1.70 2.47 -26.25
C GLU A 321 -2.59 1.23 -26.04
N TYR A 322 -2.72 0.81 -24.77
CA TYR A 322 -3.47 -0.40 -24.42
C TYR A 322 -4.97 -0.16 -24.25
N LEU A 323 -5.41 0.93 -23.65
CA LEU A 323 -6.82 1.17 -23.26
C LEU A 323 -7.50 2.29 -24.06
N GLY A 324 -6.76 3.19 -24.70
CA GLY A 324 -7.27 4.45 -25.27
C GLY A 324 -7.14 5.61 -24.26
N GLU A 325 -6.96 6.83 -24.78
CA GLU A 325 -6.73 8.06 -23.97
C GLU A 325 -7.86 8.32 -22.97
N GLU A 326 -9.12 8.10 -23.34
CA GLU A 326 -10.31 8.32 -22.52
C GLU A 326 -10.40 7.41 -21.28
N ASN A 327 -9.55 6.38 -21.23
CA ASN A 327 -9.54 5.39 -20.16
C ASN A 327 -8.31 5.52 -19.23
N VAL A 328 -7.48 6.53 -19.45
CA VAL A 328 -6.28 6.80 -18.64
C VAL A 328 -6.42 8.15 -17.94
N LEU A 329 -6.46 8.14 -16.61
CA LEU A 329 -6.74 9.29 -15.77
C LEU A 329 -5.46 9.79 -15.08
N ASP A 330 -5.38 11.10 -14.90
CA ASP A 330 -4.40 11.70 -13.99
C ASP A 330 -4.96 11.71 -12.57
N LEU A 331 -4.15 11.30 -11.58
CA LEU A 331 -4.55 11.18 -10.18
C LEU A 331 -4.03 12.35 -9.34
N ASP A 332 -4.80 12.73 -8.33
CA ASP A 332 -4.33 13.62 -7.28
C ASP A 332 -3.46 12.91 -6.25
N LEU A 333 -2.80 13.71 -5.39
CA LEU A 333 -2.11 13.23 -4.18
C LEU A 333 -3.08 12.50 -3.26
N TRP A 334 -2.60 11.44 -2.63
CA TRP A 334 -3.38 10.72 -1.64
C TRP A 334 -2.63 10.58 -0.31
N MET A 335 -3.25 11.02 0.78
CA MET A 335 -2.65 11.01 2.10
C MET A 335 -2.73 9.65 2.82
N ALA A 336 -3.20 8.58 2.14
CA ALA A 336 -3.01 7.20 2.59
C ALA A 336 -1.55 6.78 2.40
N SER A 337 -1.15 5.72 3.08
CA SER A 337 0.18 5.12 2.98
C SER A 337 0.10 3.72 2.35
N GLU A 338 1.22 3.24 1.83
CA GLU A 338 1.36 1.97 1.12
C GLU A 338 2.82 1.51 1.25
N ASP A 339 3.06 0.25 1.59
CA ASP A 339 4.42 -0.26 1.81
C ASP A 339 5.22 -0.47 0.51
N PHE A 340 4.55 -0.45 -0.66
CA PHE A 340 5.22 -0.35 -1.97
C PHE A 340 6.19 0.83 -2.03
N SER A 341 5.98 1.83 -1.19
CA SER A 341 6.88 2.97 -1.02
C SER A 341 8.32 2.56 -0.73
N TYR A 342 8.56 1.47 -0.02
CA TYR A 342 9.93 0.98 0.21
C TYR A 342 10.64 0.64 -1.10
N TYR A 343 9.93 0.06 -2.07
CA TYR A 343 10.51 -0.22 -3.39
C TYR A 343 10.85 1.06 -4.14
N SER A 344 10.04 2.12 -4.01
CA SER A 344 10.30 3.40 -4.68
C SER A 344 11.52 4.15 -4.15
N HIS A 345 12.03 3.76 -2.98
CA HIS A 345 13.30 4.24 -2.43
C HIS A 345 14.50 3.36 -2.79
N GLU A 346 14.28 2.22 -3.44
CA GLU A 346 15.35 1.27 -3.82
C GLU A 346 15.61 1.22 -5.33
N THR A 347 14.58 1.46 -6.14
CA THR A 347 14.66 1.42 -7.60
C THR A 347 13.57 2.30 -8.21
N ASP A 348 13.64 2.56 -9.52
CA ASP A 348 12.60 3.29 -10.23
C ASP A 348 11.26 2.57 -10.10
N ALA A 349 10.23 3.27 -9.65
CA ALA A 349 8.95 2.67 -9.33
C ALA A 349 7.78 3.39 -10.00
N CYS A 350 6.77 2.63 -10.39
CA CYS A 350 5.48 3.18 -10.82
C CYS A 350 4.34 2.40 -10.17
N PHE A 351 3.60 3.06 -9.30
CA PHE A 351 2.41 2.53 -8.64
C PHE A 351 1.17 3.21 -9.22
N TYR A 352 0.28 2.43 -9.82
CA TYR A 352 -0.89 2.95 -10.54
C TYR A 352 -2.20 2.35 -10.02
N ARG A 353 -3.33 2.95 -10.39
CA ARG A 353 -4.65 2.52 -9.93
C ARG A 353 -5.42 1.81 -11.03
N LEU A 354 -6.04 0.70 -10.65
CA LEU A 354 -6.98 -0.07 -11.47
C LEU A 354 -8.41 0.25 -11.04
N GLY A 355 -9.21 0.78 -11.95
CA GLY A 355 -10.63 1.03 -11.72
C GLY A 355 -11.43 -0.25 -11.59
N THR A 356 -12.26 -0.32 -10.56
CA THR A 356 -13.07 -1.51 -10.22
C THR A 356 -14.54 -1.22 -10.03
N ARG A 357 -14.94 0.07 -10.08
CA ARG A 357 -16.31 0.51 -9.82
C ARG A 357 -17.27 0.09 -10.94
N ASN A 358 -18.40 -0.46 -10.57
CA ASN A 358 -19.53 -0.66 -11.46
C ASN A 358 -20.84 -0.55 -10.69
N GLU A 359 -21.58 0.54 -10.91
CA GLU A 359 -22.85 0.80 -10.22
C GLU A 359 -23.93 -0.20 -10.60
N ALA A 360 -23.99 -0.61 -11.87
CA ALA A 360 -24.98 -1.55 -12.37
C ALA A 360 -24.84 -2.96 -11.75
N LYS A 361 -23.60 -3.32 -11.35
CA LYS A 361 -23.30 -4.59 -10.67
C LYS A 361 -23.20 -4.45 -9.15
N GLY A 362 -23.42 -3.26 -8.57
CA GLY A 362 -23.32 -3.01 -7.14
C GLY A 362 -21.88 -2.98 -6.59
N ALA A 363 -20.85 -2.97 -7.45
CA ALA A 363 -19.45 -2.86 -7.06
C ALA A 363 -19.09 -1.39 -6.79
N THR A 364 -19.50 -0.88 -5.63
CA THR A 364 -19.37 0.55 -5.28
C THR A 364 -18.79 0.80 -3.90
N SER A 365 -18.63 -0.24 -3.08
CA SER A 365 -18.08 -0.12 -1.73
C SER A 365 -16.58 0.20 -1.76
N MET A 366 -16.16 1.06 -0.84
CA MET A 366 -14.74 1.40 -0.69
C MET A 366 -13.94 0.24 -0.09
N VAL A 367 -12.63 0.26 -0.30
CA VAL A 367 -11.70 -0.62 0.40
C VAL A 367 -11.85 -0.49 1.91
N HIS A 368 -11.42 -1.49 2.69
CA HIS A 368 -11.55 -1.58 4.15
C HIS A 368 -13.00 -1.58 4.66
N THR A 369 -13.95 -1.93 3.80
CA THR A 369 -15.37 -2.09 4.20
C THR A 369 -15.82 -3.56 4.08
N PRO A 370 -16.76 -4.01 4.93
CA PRO A 370 -17.23 -5.40 4.92
C PRO A 370 -18.04 -5.80 3.65
N THR A 371 -18.33 -4.83 2.80
CA THR A 371 -19.08 -5.01 1.54
C THR A 371 -18.24 -4.68 0.31
N PHE A 372 -16.90 -4.52 0.48
CA PHE A 372 -16.01 -4.31 -0.66
C PHE A 372 -16.12 -5.48 -1.64
N ASN A 373 -16.27 -5.16 -2.91
CA ASN A 373 -16.20 -6.08 -4.03
C ASN A 373 -15.88 -5.30 -5.30
N ILE A 374 -15.57 -6.00 -6.37
CA ILE A 374 -15.17 -5.42 -7.66
C ILE A 374 -16.07 -5.90 -8.80
N ASP A 375 -16.05 -5.18 -9.92
CA ASP A 375 -16.43 -5.78 -11.20
C ASP A 375 -15.27 -6.65 -11.70
N GLU A 376 -15.51 -7.94 -11.88
CA GLU A 376 -14.49 -8.91 -12.29
C GLU A 376 -13.92 -8.65 -13.71
N GLU A 377 -14.56 -7.79 -14.51
CA GLU A 377 -13.99 -7.31 -15.78
C GLU A 377 -12.65 -6.57 -15.57
N ALA A 378 -12.44 -5.99 -14.38
CA ALA A 378 -11.17 -5.36 -14.01
C ALA A 378 -9.98 -6.35 -14.04
N LEU A 379 -10.22 -7.64 -13.81
CA LEU A 379 -9.17 -8.65 -13.72
C LEU A 379 -8.41 -8.86 -15.03
N LYS A 380 -9.13 -9.01 -16.16
CA LYS A 380 -8.47 -9.16 -17.47
C LYS A 380 -7.73 -7.88 -17.87
N ILE A 381 -8.28 -6.72 -17.50
CA ILE A 381 -7.65 -5.42 -17.75
C ILE A 381 -6.37 -5.31 -16.92
N GLY A 382 -6.46 -5.60 -15.62
CA GLY A 382 -5.32 -5.55 -14.70
C GLY A 382 -4.18 -6.47 -15.13
N ALA A 383 -4.48 -7.74 -15.43
CA ALA A 383 -3.49 -8.71 -15.86
C ALA A 383 -2.83 -8.34 -17.20
N GLY A 384 -3.65 -7.98 -18.18
CA GLY A 384 -3.15 -7.65 -19.53
C GLY A 384 -2.37 -6.33 -19.54
N LEU A 385 -2.86 -5.30 -18.85
CA LEU A 385 -2.14 -4.04 -18.74
C LEU A 385 -0.81 -4.22 -18.00
N MET A 386 -0.80 -4.93 -16.87
CA MET A 386 0.42 -5.22 -16.11
C MET A 386 1.48 -5.91 -17.00
N ALA A 387 1.07 -6.88 -17.80
CA ALA A 387 1.95 -7.54 -18.77
C ALA A 387 2.47 -6.56 -19.84
N TRP A 388 1.61 -5.69 -20.37
CA TRP A 388 2.01 -4.71 -21.39
C TRP A 388 2.98 -3.66 -20.82
N LEU A 389 2.70 -3.11 -19.64
CA LEU A 389 3.57 -2.14 -18.98
C LEU A 389 4.97 -2.72 -18.73
N ALA A 390 5.06 -4.00 -18.30
CA ALA A 390 6.35 -4.67 -18.13
C ALA A 390 7.16 -4.75 -19.41
N VAL A 391 6.52 -5.18 -20.52
CA VAL A 391 7.17 -5.27 -21.82
C VAL A 391 7.63 -3.90 -22.31
N ARG A 392 6.79 -2.86 -22.20
CA ARG A 392 7.16 -1.50 -22.62
C ARG A 392 8.31 -0.93 -21.79
N THR A 393 8.34 -1.24 -20.50
CA THR A 393 9.45 -0.84 -19.62
C THR A 393 10.76 -1.54 -19.98
N LEU A 394 10.71 -2.80 -20.41
CA LEU A 394 11.90 -3.52 -20.93
C LEU A 394 12.41 -2.96 -22.25
N GLU A 395 11.52 -2.50 -23.13
CA GLU A 395 11.86 -2.05 -24.49
C GLU A 395 12.48 -0.67 -24.55
N LYS A 396 12.08 0.24 -23.67
CA LYS A 396 12.48 1.65 -23.70
C LYS A 396 13.42 2.01 -22.56
N ASP A 397 14.41 2.85 -22.88
CA ASP A 397 15.12 3.65 -21.92
C ASP A 397 14.28 4.91 -21.66
N TYR A 398 14.03 5.24 -20.42
CA TYR A 398 13.26 6.38 -19.94
C TYR A 398 14.14 7.26 -19.05
#